data_5dc8f9decf31800a1522a3f7b2c367a4
#
_entry.id   5dc8f9decf31800a1522a3f7b2c367a4
#
_cell.length_a   1.000
_cell.length_b   1.000
_cell.length_c   1.000
_cell.angle_alpha   90.00
_cell.angle_beta   90.00
_cell.angle_gamma   90.00
#
_symmetry.space_group_name_H-M   'P 1'
#
loop_
_entity.id
_entity.type
_entity.pdbx_description
1 polymer ?
#
loop_
_entity_poly.entity_id
_entity_poly.type
_entity_poly.pdbx_seq_one_letter_code
_entity_poly.pdbx_strand_id
1 'polypeptide(L)'
;ISAAGAFRTDDGGKSWKPINQGLRSQYIPDPNAEVGHCVHHIAMNPKRPGTLFMQKHWDVMRSDNAGDQWTEVSGNLPTDFGFVIDIHAHEPDTIYVVPIKSDSEHYVHEGKLRVFRSRSGGNEWEPLTKGLPQKDCYVNVLRDAMSVDSLDKCGIYFGTTGGQVYASADAGDSWAAIVRDLPAVLSVEVQTLP
;
A
#
# COMPACT_ATOMS: atom_id res chain seq x y z
N ILE A 1 8.57 8.59 -6.25
CA ILE A 1 8.95 8.49 -7.67
C ILE A 1 9.70 7.18 -7.88
N SER A 2 9.29 6.37 -8.83
CA SER A 2 10.04 5.17 -9.22
C SER A 2 11.48 5.55 -9.60
N ALA A 3 12.47 4.87 -9.01
CA ALA A 3 13.90 5.09 -9.21
C ALA A 3 14.46 6.46 -8.77
N ALA A 4 13.73 7.25 -7.97
CA ALA A 4 14.24 8.51 -7.41
C ALA A 4 14.01 8.64 -5.90
N GLY A 5 12.95 8.03 -5.37
CA GLY A 5 12.57 8.11 -3.96
C GLY A 5 11.41 9.06 -3.70
N ALA A 6 11.28 9.49 -2.45
CA ALA A 6 10.29 10.46 -1.99
C ALA A 6 10.93 11.85 -1.83
N PHE A 7 10.14 12.88 -2.10
CA PHE A 7 10.55 14.27 -1.99
C PHE A 7 9.45 15.08 -1.29
N ARG A 8 9.85 16.06 -0.48
CA ARG A 8 8.94 16.95 0.22
C ARG A 8 9.27 18.40 -0.08
N THR A 9 8.23 19.21 -0.17
CA THR A 9 8.31 20.66 -0.15
C THR A 9 7.73 21.19 1.17
N ASP A 10 8.38 22.17 1.76
CA ASP A 10 7.91 22.87 2.96
C ASP A 10 7.55 24.35 2.64
N ASP A 11 7.64 24.75 1.36
CA ASP A 11 7.46 26.14 0.90
C ASP A 11 6.43 26.29 -0.24
N GLY A 12 5.52 25.32 -0.36
CA GLY A 12 4.47 25.35 -1.37
C GLY A 12 4.96 25.05 -2.79
N GLY A 13 5.98 24.21 -2.93
CA GLY A 13 6.48 23.74 -4.22
C GLY A 13 7.59 24.58 -4.83
N LYS A 14 8.11 25.59 -4.13
CA LYS A 14 9.21 26.42 -4.61
C LYS A 14 10.55 25.70 -4.56
N SER A 15 10.72 24.84 -3.54
CA SER A 15 11.87 23.92 -3.43
C SER A 15 11.41 22.53 -3.00
N TRP A 16 12.19 21.52 -3.37
CA TRP A 16 11.96 20.12 -3.04
C TRP A 16 13.25 19.50 -2.50
N LYS A 17 13.12 18.74 -1.41
CA LYS A 17 14.24 17.99 -0.82
C LYS A 17 13.93 16.51 -0.78
N PRO A 18 14.92 15.62 -1.00
CA PRO A 18 14.73 14.20 -0.79
C PRO A 18 14.45 13.91 0.69
N ILE A 19 13.55 12.96 0.94
CA ILE A 19 13.19 12.49 2.29
C ILE A 19 13.32 10.97 2.33
N ASN A 20 14.52 10.45 2.06
CA ASN A 20 14.78 9.02 1.88
C ASN A 20 15.67 8.43 2.98
N GLN A 21 15.98 9.17 4.05
CA GLN A 21 16.81 8.68 5.12
C GLN A 21 16.18 7.43 5.80
N GLY A 22 16.96 6.35 5.90
CA GLY A 22 16.51 5.06 6.42
C GLY A 22 15.99 4.10 5.33
N LEU A 23 15.77 4.57 4.10
CA LEU A 23 15.52 3.66 2.98
C LEU A 23 16.81 2.94 2.59
N ARG A 24 16.68 1.67 2.22
CA ARG A 24 17.77 0.86 1.72
C ARG A 24 17.31 0.08 0.49
N SER A 25 18.09 0.12 -0.59
CA SER A 25 17.75 -0.54 -1.85
C SER A 25 18.94 -1.31 -2.41
N GLN A 26 18.83 -2.64 -2.44
CA GLN A 26 19.91 -3.54 -2.86
C GLN A 26 20.24 -3.48 -4.36
N TYR A 27 19.35 -2.95 -5.17
CA TYR A 27 19.47 -2.91 -6.63
C TYR A 27 20.13 -1.63 -7.17
N ILE A 28 20.56 -0.71 -6.30
CA ILE A 28 21.32 0.49 -6.67
C ILE A 28 22.77 0.39 -6.19
N PRO A 29 23.72 1.07 -6.86
CA PRO A 29 25.16 0.92 -6.53
C PRO A 29 25.52 1.25 -5.07
N ASP A 30 24.89 2.28 -4.49
CA ASP A 30 24.94 2.55 -3.06
C ASP A 30 23.55 2.29 -2.44
N PRO A 31 23.37 1.22 -1.69
CA PRO A 31 22.08 0.89 -1.09
C PRO A 31 21.49 1.96 -0.18
N ASN A 32 22.28 2.86 0.36
CA ASN A 32 21.87 3.93 1.26
C ASN A 32 21.94 5.33 0.61
N ALA A 33 22.03 5.39 -0.70
CA ALA A 33 22.08 6.66 -1.42
C ALA A 33 20.93 7.59 -1.01
N GLU A 34 21.17 8.90 -1.09
CA GLU A 34 20.13 9.90 -0.82
C GLU A 34 18.93 9.81 -1.78
N VAL A 35 19.17 9.35 -3.01
CA VAL A 35 18.17 9.17 -4.08
C VAL A 35 18.39 7.86 -4.82
N GLY A 36 17.41 7.47 -5.66
CA GLY A 36 17.51 6.22 -6.45
C GLY A 36 16.59 5.12 -5.96
N HIS A 37 15.91 5.32 -4.83
CA HIS A 37 14.96 4.35 -4.29
C HIS A 37 13.68 4.28 -5.13
N CYS A 38 13.16 3.07 -5.34
CA CYS A 38 11.89 2.87 -6.03
C CYS A 38 10.74 2.91 -5.01
N VAL A 39 9.97 3.98 -5.01
CA VAL A 39 8.79 4.17 -4.18
C VAL A 39 7.55 3.90 -5.02
N HIS A 40 6.70 2.99 -4.56
CA HIS A 40 5.48 2.61 -5.26
C HIS A 40 4.30 3.49 -4.84
N HIS A 41 4.03 3.58 -3.54
CA HIS A 41 2.94 4.40 -3.02
C HIS A 41 3.27 4.91 -1.60
N ILE A 42 2.75 6.10 -1.25
CA ILE A 42 2.84 6.66 0.11
C ILE A 42 1.43 6.99 0.57
N ALA A 43 1.06 6.49 1.74
CA ALA A 43 -0.22 6.75 2.37
C ALA A 43 -0.05 7.62 3.62
N MET A 44 -1.02 8.53 3.85
CA MET A 44 -1.04 9.45 4.98
C MET A 44 -2.46 9.56 5.53
N ASN A 45 -2.62 9.43 6.85
CA ASN A 45 -3.88 9.75 7.49
C ASN A 45 -3.95 11.26 7.78
N PRO A 46 -4.98 11.99 7.30
CA PRO A 46 -5.09 13.43 7.50
C PRO A 46 -5.14 13.87 8.98
N LYS A 47 -5.60 12.99 9.88
CA LYS A 47 -5.63 13.26 11.33
C LYS A 47 -4.25 13.16 11.99
N ARG A 48 -3.27 12.54 11.31
CA ARG A 48 -1.91 12.37 11.81
C ARG A 48 -0.88 12.55 10.67
N PRO A 49 -0.76 13.77 10.11
CA PRO A 49 0.04 14.01 8.90
C PRO A 49 1.55 13.83 9.07
N GLY A 50 2.03 13.76 10.31
CA GLY A 50 3.42 13.44 10.61
C GLY A 50 3.76 11.96 10.49
N THR A 51 2.76 11.06 10.47
CA THR A 51 2.97 9.63 10.28
C THR A 51 2.64 9.24 8.86
N LEU A 52 3.61 8.69 8.15
CA LEU A 52 3.51 8.24 6.78
C LEU A 52 3.81 6.75 6.71
N PHE A 53 3.14 6.06 5.79
CA PHE A 53 3.49 4.69 5.41
C PHE A 53 3.81 4.64 3.92
N MET A 54 4.75 3.76 3.55
CA MET A 54 5.20 3.64 2.17
C MET A 54 5.31 2.16 1.79
N GLN A 55 4.74 1.80 0.65
CA GLN A 55 5.18 0.61 -0.07
C GLN A 55 6.35 1.00 -0.96
N LYS A 56 7.52 0.54 -0.61
CA LYS A 56 8.71 0.62 -1.44
C LYS A 56 8.76 -0.59 -2.40
N HIS A 57 9.73 -0.66 -3.27
CA HIS A 57 9.92 -1.79 -4.19
C HIS A 57 9.99 -3.13 -3.45
N TRP A 58 10.86 -3.23 -2.46
CA TRP A 58 10.77 -4.18 -1.35
C TRP A 58 10.58 -3.38 -0.07
N ASP A 59 9.95 -3.96 0.89
CA ASP A 59 9.64 -3.45 2.22
C ASP A 59 8.47 -2.47 2.30
N VAL A 60 7.74 -2.59 3.38
CA VAL A 60 6.81 -1.59 3.89
C VAL A 60 7.56 -0.73 4.89
N MET A 61 7.46 0.58 4.74
CA MET A 61 8.19 1.55 5.56
C MET A 61 7.22 2.43 6.33
N ARG A 62 7.63 2.86 7.52
CA ARG A 62 6.93 3.84 8.36
C ARG A 62 7.84 5.03 8.68
N SER A 63 7.27 6.22 8.68
CA SER A 63 7.88 7.42 9.23
C SER A 63 6.94 8.06 10.24
N ASP A 64 7.45 8.53 11.37
CA ASP A 64 6.70 9.27 12.39
C ASP A 64 7.10 10.77 12.45
N ASN A 65 7.86 11.24 11.47
CA ASN A 65 8.37 12.60 11.38
C ASN A 65 8.27 13.18 9.96
N ALA A 66 7.13 12.92 9.30
CA ALA A 66 6.80 13.43 7.98
C ALA A 66 7.82 13.05 6.87
N GLY A 67 8.46 11.89 7.01
CA GLY A 67 9.42 11.36 6.04
C GLY A 67 10.88 11.70 6.31
N ASP A 68 11.20 12.43 7.38
CA ASP A 68 12.60 12.74 7.70
C ASP A 68 13.41 11.49 8.06
N GLN A 69 12.76 10.44 8.59
CA GLN A 69 13.36 9.13 8.85
C GLN A 69 12.35 8.03 8.58
N TRP A 70 12.78 6.97 7.91
CA TRP A 70 11.98 5.78 7.65
C TRP A 70 12.52 4.57 8.40
N THR A 71 11.61 3.72 8.86
CA THR A 71 11.88 2.43 9.50
C THR A 71 11.09 1.35 8.77
N GLU A 72 11.72 0.22 8.54
CA GLU A 72 11.07 -0.94 7.92
C GLU A 72 10.08 -1.60 8.88
N VAL A 73 8.88 -1.91 8.38
CA VAL A 73 7.76 -2.48 9.14
C VAL A 73 7.04 -3.60 8.37
N SER A 74 7.74 -4.35 7.55
CA SER A 74 7.19 -5.49 6.79
C SER A 74 6.78 -6.67 7.68
N GLY A 75 7.39 -6.78 8.87
CA GLY A 75 7.01 -7.75 9.90
C GLY A 75 6.91 -9.19 9.38
N ASN A 76 5.73 -9.80 9.61
CA ASN A 76 5.43 -11.18 9.23
C ASN A 76 4.69 -11.30 7.87
N LEU A 77 4.82 -10.33 6.97
CA LEU A 77 4.29 -10.46 5.60
C LEU A 77 4.94 -11.66 4.89
N PRO A 78 4.19 -12.40 4.06
CA PRO A 78 4.73 -13.57 3.34
C PRO A 78 5.75 -13.20 2.27
N THR A 79 5.65 -11.98 1.76
CA THR A 79 6.60 -11.31 0.87
C THR A 79 6.54 -9.81 1.17
N ASP A 80 7.62 -9.11 0.95
CA ASP A 80 7.74 -7.68 1.18
C ASP A 80 7.53 -6.84 -0.10
N PHE A 81 7.37 -7.51 -1.24
CA PHE A 81 7.12 -6.84 -2.52
C PHE A 81 5.63 -6.60 -2.75
N GLY A 82 5.26 -5.38 -3.05
CA GLY A 82 3.89 -4.99 -3.38
C GLY A 82 3.84 -3.62 -4.04
N PHE A 83 2.66 -3.18 -4.40
CA PHE A 83 2.48 -1.87 -5.04
C PHE A 83 1.61 -0.93 -4.23
N VAL A 84 0.55 -1.45 -3.62
CA VAL A 84 -0.48 -0.65 -2.96
C VAL A 84 -0.29 -0.64 -1.45
N ILE A 85 -0.58 0.49 -0.85
CA ILE A 85 -0.74 0.67 0.59
C ILE A 85 -1.80 1.75 0.82
N ASP A 86 -2.69 1.53 1.80
CA ASP A 86 -3.65 2.56 2.24
C ASP A 86 -3.86 2.47 3.75
N ILE A 87 -4.47 3.52 4.33
CA ILE A 87 -4.65 3.68 5.77
C ILE A 87 -6.13 3.79 6.10
N HIS A 88 -6.56 3.09 7.13
CA HIS A 88 -7.91 3.21 7.69
C HIS A 88 -8.25 4.66 8.04
N ALA A 89 -9.41 5.15 7.60
CA ALA A 89 -9.77 6.56 7.73
C ALA A 89 -9.83 7.07 9.18
N HIS A 90 -10.14 6.18 10.14
CA HIS A 90 -10.35 6.53 11.54
C HIS A 90 -9.25 6.01 12.48
N GLU A 91 -8.48 5.00 12.05
CA GLU A 91 -7.45 4.32 12.84
C GLU A 91 -6.08 4.52 12.18
N PRO A 92 -5.29 5.55 12.54
CA PRO A 92 -4.05 5.91 11.84
C PRO A 92 -2.92 4.87 11.90
N ASP A 93 -3.00 3.86 12.77
CA ASP A 93 -2.06 2.73 12.82
C ASP A 93 -2.60 1.47 12.12
N THR A 94 -3.83 1.54 11.57
CA THR A 94 -4.41 0.44 10.79
C THR A 94 -4.15 0.69 9.31
N ILE A 95 -3.35 -0.19 8.70
CA ILE A 95 -2.89 -0.07 7.32
C ILE A 95 -3.15 -1.37 6.54
N TYR A 96 -3.26 -1.24 5.22
CA TYR A 96 -3.59 -2.33 4.30
C TYR A 96 -2.58 -2.40 3.17
N VAL A 97 -2.14 -3.62 2.83
CA VAL A 97 -1.28 -3.91 1.68
C VAL A 97 -1.74 -5.17 0.95
N VAL A 98 -1.36 -5.31 -0.31
CA VAL A 98 -1.54 -6.56 -1.08
C VAL A 98 -0.18 -7.01 -1.60
N PRO A 99 0.55 -7.84 -0.85
CA PRO A 99 1.83 -8.37 -1.29
C PRO A 99 1.67 -9.30 -2.49
N ILE A 100 2.61 -9.23 -3.40
CA ILE A 100 2.74 -10.14 -4.54
C ILE A 100 4.00 -10.98 -4.44
N LYS A 101 4.16 -11.95 -5.32
CA LYS A 101 5.20 -12.96 -5.19
C LYS A 101 6.61 -12.40 -5.23
N SER A 102 6.91 -11.56 -6.22
CA SER A 102 8.21 -10.91 -6.37
C SER A 102 8.16 -9.78 -7.43
N ASP A 103 9.29 -9.13 -7.63
CA ASP A 103 9.50 -8.13 -8.69
C ASP A 103 9.49 -8.71 -10.12
N SER A 104 9.74 -10.00 -10.26
CA SER A 104 9.73 -10.72 -11.53
C SER A 104 8.44 -11.52 -11.77
N GLU A 105 7.65 -11.77 -10.72
CA GLU A 105 6.41 -12.55 -10.77
C GLU A 105 5.25 -11.73 -10.20
N HIS A 106 4.64 -10.90 -11.03
CA HIS A 106 3.66 -9.90 -10.65
C HIS A 106 2.25 -10.49 -10.43
N TYR A 107 2.14 -11.44 -9.53
CA TYR A 107 0.86 -12.00 -9.07
C TYR A 107 0.91 -12.30 -7.58
N VAL A 108 -0.25 -12.40 -6.94
CA VAL A 108 -0.35 -12.62 -5.49
C VAL A 108 0.29 -13.93 -5.05
N HIS A 109 0.96 -13.91 -3.91
CA HIS A 109 1.70 -15.04 -3.37
C HIS A 109 0.83 -16.29 -3.28
N GLU A 110 1.35 -17.45 -3.75
CA GLU A 110 0.65 -18.76 -3.82
C GLU A 110 -0.62 -18.77 -4.69
N GLY A 111 -0.89 -17.75 -5.52
CA GLY A 111 -2.16 -17.63 -6.24
C GLY A 111 -3.37 -17.45 -5.32
N LYS A 112 -3.17 -16.91 -4.13
CA LYS A 112 -4.19 -16.63 -3.12
C LYS A 112 -4.32 -15.12 -2.94
N LEU A 113 -5.45 -14.56 -3.32
CA LEU A 113 -5.70 -13.13 -3.13
C LEU A 113 -5.98 -12.85 -1.65
N ARG A 114 -5.11 -12.10 -1.03
CA ARG A 114 -5.17 -11.70 0.38
C ARG A 114 -4.84 -10.23 0.50
N VAL A 115 -5.69 -9.48 1.19
CA VAL A 115 -5.31 -8.19 1.73
C VAL A 115 -4.68 -8.45 3.09
N PHE A 116 -3.57 -7.82 3.39
CA PHE A 116 -2.98 -7.89 4.73
C PHE A 116 -3.26 -6.58 5.45
N ARG A 117 -3.76 -6.71 6.68
CA ARG A 117 -4.02 -5.59 7.58
C ARG A 117 -3.05 -5.64 8.74
N SER A 118 -2.47 -4.51 9.10
CA SER A 118 -1.81 -4.31 10.38
C SER A 118 -2.63 -3.29 11.18
N ARG A 119 -2.89 -3.59 12.45
CA ARG A 119 -3.49 -2.65 13.41
C ARG A 119 -2.45 -2.02 14.34
N SER A 120 -1.19 -2.37 14.15
CA SER A 120 -0.06 -1.98 15.00
C SER A 120 0.98 -1.12 14.27
N GLY A 121 0.60 -0.49 13.16
CA GLY A 121 1.49 0.34 12.37
C GLY A 121 2.60 -0.44 11.65
N GLY A 122 2.32 -1.70 11.28
CA GLY A 122 3.20 -2.59 10.53
C GLY A 122 3.98 -3.61 11.37
N ASN A 123 3.85 -3.61 12.71
CA ASN A 123 4.58 -4.58 13.54
C ASN A 123 4.05 -6.02 13.34
N GLU A 124 2.74 -6.17 13.19
CA GLU A 124 2.09 -7.45 12.94
C GLU A 124 1.06 -7.31 11.82
N TRP A 125 0.96 -8.34 10.98
CA TRP A 125 0.07 -8.39 9.83
C TRP A 125 -0.84 -9.62 9.89
N GLU A 126 -2.13 -9.43 9.63
CA GLU A 126 -3.13 -10.48 9.53
C GLU A 126 -3.67 -10.60 8.10
N PRO A 127 -3.79 -11.80 7.53
CA PRO A 127 -4.37 -12.00 6.21
C PRO A 127 -5.89 -11.93 6.25
N LEU A 128 -6.48 -11.08 5.42
CA LEU A 128 -7.92 -10.95 5.21
C LEU A 128 -8.30 -11.71 3.93
N THR A 129 -9.08 -12.78 4.07
CA THR A 129 -9.31 -13.73 2.97
C THR A 129 -10.78 -14.01 2.68
N LYS A 130 -11.69 -13.70 3.62
CA LYS A 130 -13.11 -14.05 3.52
C LYS A 130 -13.77 -13.35 2.33
N GLY A 131 -14.18 -14.11 1.32
CA GLY A 131 -14.78 -13.59 0.09
C GLY A 131 -13.80 -13.33 -1.05
N LEU A 132 -12.48 -13.51 -0.81
CA LEU A 132 -11.45 -13.41 -1.83
C LEU A 132 -11.05 -14.79 -2.39
N PRO A 133 -10.66 -14.92 -3.67
CA PRO A 133 -10.19 -16.17 -4.27
C PRO A 133 -8.95 -16.71 -3.56
N GLN A 134 -8.99 -17.98 -3.10
CA GLN A 134 -7.91 -18.59 -2.35
C GLN A 134 -7.17 -19.69 -3.14
N LYS A 135 -7.34 -19.72 -4.45
CA LYS A 135 -6.60 -20.59 -5.38
C LYS A 135 -6.67 -20.05 -6.80
N ASP A 136 -5.69 -20.38 -7.59
CA ASP A 136 -5.64 -20.11 -9.04
C ASP A 136 -5.87 -18.62 -9.40
N CYS A 137 -5.49 -17.71 -8.50
CA CYS A 137 -5.67 -16.28 -8.65
C CYS A 137 -4.32 -15.63 -9.01
N TYR A 138 -4.11 -15.34 -10.29
CA TYR A 138 -2.85 -14.77 -10.80
C TYR A 138 -3.05 -13.31 -11.21
N VAL A 139 -3.46 -12.50 -10.26
CA VAL A 139 -3.72 -11.06 -10.43
C VAL A 139 -2.75 -10.23 -9.58
N ASN A 140 -2.68 -8.95 -9.89
CA ASN A 140 -1.98 -7.94 -9.11
C ASN A 140 -2.93 -6.81 -8.72
N VAL A 141 -2.61 -6.07 -7.67
CA VAL A 141 -3.25 -4.82 -7.29
C VAL A 141 -2.19 -3.72 -7.44
N LEU A 142 -2.44 -2.77 -8.34
CA LEU A 142 -1.46 -1.75 -8.70
C LEU A 142 -1.48 -0.57 -7.70
N ARG A 143 -0.51 0.35 -7.82
CA ARG A 143 -0.22 1.46 -6.88
C ARG A 143 -1.44 2.27 -6.44
N ASP A 144 -2.27 2.64 -7.41
CA ASP A 144 -3.43 3.52 -7.20
C ASP A 144 -4.76 2.72 -7.22
N ALA A 145 -4.68 1.38 -7.16
CA ALA A 145 -5.85 0.49 -7.30
C ALA A 145 -6.46 0.08 -5.94
N MET A 146 -6.24 0.83 -4.88
CA MET A 146 -6.94 0.69 -3.60
C MET A 146 -7.32 2.06 -3.08
N SER A 147 -8.49 2.15 -2.43
CA SER A 147 -8.95 3.37 -1.76
C SER A 147 -9.84 3.01 -0.57
N VAL A 148 -9.85 3.86 0.45
CA VAL A 148 -10.69 3.74 1.63
C VAL A 148 -11.72 4.86 1.67
N ASP A 149 -12.92 4.59 2.19
CA ASP A 149 -13.90 5.64 2.48
C ASP A 149 -13.80 6.14 3.92
N SER A 150 -14.55 7.20 4.23
CA SER A 150 -14.63 7.79 5.57
C SER A 150 -15.91 7.42 6.32
N LEU A 151 -16.64 6.40 5.88
CA LEU A 151 -17.83 5.88 6.56
C LEU A 151 -17.46 5.24 7.90
N ASP A 152 -18.44 5.06 8.75
CA ASP A 152 -18.26 4.67 10.17
C ASP A 152 -17.43 3.38 10.35
N LYS A 153 -17.60 2.41 9.47
CA LYS A 153 -16.82 1.15 9.47
C LYS A 153 -15.65 1.12 8.49
N CYS A 154 -15.28 2.24 7.89
CA CYS A 154 -14.24 2.34 6.87
C CYS A 154 -14.37 1.28 5.76
N GLY A 155 -15.08 1.63 4.70
CA GLY A 155 -15.12 0.80 3.50
C GLY A 155 -13.76 0.79 2.80
N ILE A 156 -13.41 -0.37 2.26
CA ILE A 156 -12.16 -0.55 1.51
C ILE A 156 -12.48 -1.12 0.15
N TYR A 157 -11.87 -0.57 -0.87
CA TYR A 157 -12.12 -0.93 -2.27
C TYR A 157 -10.80 -1.16 -2.96
N PHE A 158 -10.69 -2.24 -3.75
CA PHE A 158 -9.52 -2.41 -4.59
C PHE A 158 -9.87 -3.08 -5.93
N GLY A 159 -9.10 -2.71 -6.94
CA GLY A 159 -9.18 -3.27 -8.27
C GLY A 159 -7.99 -4.16 -8.61
N THR A 160 -8.20 -5.14 -9.48
CA THR A 160 -7.16 -6.09 -9.89
C THR A 160 -6.81 -5.95 -11.36
N THR A 161 -5.63 -6.39 -11.74
CA THR A 161 -5.23 -6.53 -13.15
C THR A 161 -6.06 -7.56 -13.93
N GLY A 162 -6.82 -8.41 -13.23
CA GLY A 162 -7.79 -9.33 -13.84
C GLY A 162 -9.17 -8.74 -14.08
N GLY A 163 -9.38 -7.44 -13.84
CA GLY A 163 -10.63 -6.75 -14.12
C GLY A 163 -11.72 -6.91 -13.08
N GLN A 164 -11.39 -7.32 -11.87
CA GLN A 164 -12.33 -7.37 -10.75
C GLN A 164 -12.14 -6.16 -9.84
N VAL A 165 -13.24 -5.65 -9.28
CA VAL A 165 -13.24 -4.71 -8.15
C VAL A 165 -13.87 -5.39 -6.95
N TYR A 166 -13.18 -5.39 -5.84
CA TYR A 166 -13.65 -5.90 -4.55
C TYR A 166 -13.94 -4.75 -3.60
N ALA A 167 -14.96 -4.93 -2.77
CA ALA A 167 -15.32 -4.01 -1.70
C ALA A 167 -15.48 -4.75 -0.38
N SER A 168 -15.10 -4.10 0.70
CA SER A 168 -15.37 -4.47 2.08
C SER A 168 -16.10 -3.32 2.76
N ALA A 169 -17.19 -3.60 3.47
CA ALA A 169 -17.93 -2.62 4.26
C ALA A 169 -17.63 -2.75 5.78
N ASP A 170 -16.64 -3.54 6.16
CA ASP A 170 -16.35 -3.94 7.54
C ASP A 170 -14.82 -3.90 7.83
N ALA A 171 -14.14 -2.87 7.33
CA ALA A 171 -12.71 -2.65 7.53
C ALA A 171 -11.83 -3.83 7.07
N GLY A 172 -12.29 -4.60 6.07
CA GLY A 172 -11.56 -5.73 5.48
C GLY A 172 -11.93 -7.09 6.05
N ASP A 173 -12.80 -7.20 7.04
CA ASP A 173 -13.17 -8.49 7.65
C ASP A 173 -13.89 -9.43 6.67
N SER A 174 -14.61 -8.88 5.67
CA SER A 174 -15.18 -9.63 4.56
C SER A 174 -15.21 -8.82 3.26
N TRP A 175 -15.17 -9.52 2.12
CA TRP A 175 -15.06 -8.94 0.80
C TRP A 175 -16.12 -9.48 -0.15
N ALA A 176 -16.59 -8.62 -1.04
CA ALA A 176 -17.45 -8.99 -2.16
C ALA A 176 -16.90 -8.40 -3.46
N ALA A 177 -16.94 -9.17 -4.54
CA ALA A 177 -16.68 -8.62 -5.86
C ALA A 177 -17.90 -7.83 -6.30
N ILE A 178 -17.76 -6.52 -6.44
CA ILE A 178 -18.84 -5.61 -6.86
C ILE A 178 -18.84 -5.38 -8.38
N VAL A 179 -17.70 -5.58 -9.04
CA VAL A 179 -17.59 -5.54 -10.51
C VAL A 179 -16.65 -6.67 -10.95
N ARG A 180 -16.94 -7.25 -12.12
CA ARG A 180 -16.15 -8.28 -12.80
C ARG A 180 -16.03 -7.97 -14.28
N ASP A 181 -15.09 -8.60 -14.92
CA ASP A 181 -14.94 -8.59 -16.39
C ASP A 181 -14.66 -7.20 -17.00
N LEU A 182 -14.03 -6.32 -16.21
CA LEU A 182 -13.44 -5.08 -16.69
C LEU A 182 -12.09 -5.35 -17.37
N PRO A 183 -11.55 -4.42 -18.18
CA PRO A 183 -10.11 -4.36 -18.42
C PRO A 183 -9.33 -4.30 -17.10
N ALA A 184 -8.00 -4.47 -17.16
CA ALA A 184 -7.15 -4.31 -15.98
C ALA A 184 -7.46 -2.99 -15.25
N VAL A 185 -7.81 -3.09 -13.96
CA VAL A 185 -8.11 -1.92 -13.13
C VAL A 185 -6.79 -1.31 -12.67
N LEU A 186 -6.54 -0.08 -13.06
CA LEU A 186 -5.29 0.63 -12.79
C LEU A 186 -5.38 1.56 -11.57
N SER A 187 -6.59 2.08 -11.31
CA SER A 187 -6.86 2.95 -10.15
C SER A 187 -8.27 2.72 -9.61
N VAL A 188 -8.46 2.97 -8.33
CA VAL A 188 -9.75 3.00 -7.63
C VAL A 188 -9.80 4.25 -6.78
N GLU A 189 -10.83 5.06 -6.97
CA GLU A 189 -11.07 6.26 -6.18
C GLU A 189 -12.44 6.20 -5.52
N VAL A 190 -12.53 6.67 -4.29
CA VAL A 190 -13.76 6.69 -3.50
C VAL A 190 -14.10 8.11 -3.10
N GLN A 191 -15.35 8.48 -3.29
CA GLN A 191 -15.91 9.72 -2.77
C GLN A 191 -17.07 9.40 -1.83
N THR A 192 -16.96 9.80 -0.57
CA THR A 192 -18.09 9.79 0.36
C THR A 192 -18.96 11.00 0.10
N LEU A 193 -20.21 10.76 -0.27
CA LEU A 193 -21.19 11.82 -0.47
C LEU A 193 -21.87 12.16 0.87
N PRO A 194 -22.26 13.45 1.08
CA PRO A 194 -22.93 13.89 2.30
C PRO A 194 -24.32 13.28 2.45
#